data_72cda4afef6223888fcbe77aa148006b
#
_entry.id   72cda4afef6223888fcbe77aa148006b
#
_cell.length_a   1.000
_cell.length_b   1.000
_cell.length_c   1.000
_cell.angle_alpha   90.00
_cell.angle_beta   90.00
_cell.angle_gamma   90.00
#
_symmetry.space_group_name_H-M   'P 1'
#
loop_
_entity.id
_entity.type
_entity.pdbx_description
1 polymer ?
#
loop_
_entity_poly.entity_id
_entity_poly.type
_entity_poly.pdbx_seq_one_letter_code
_entity_poly.pdbx_strand_id
1 'polypeptide(L)'
;MLILGVLAILLVSLLTIGLPSLSMQRQQMPLRVQLRWLPQAQFAGFYVAKDHEFFRREGLSVSLEPGGPSVNGLQRLRDGEVDVTIAWTSDALDMRRQGAQLVNVAQLLQRPGTMLVCSAASGVKKAADLKGKRVGTWFLGDEFDVGYWLQRYGLGLDAVRLVEQKPAARDLLNGQVDCATAMSYNEFQTILQAGALQSDLFTVRFAEENSGVLEDGLYVRASDLQDPVKRDRLARFLRSLAAGWRYTARHPDEAVAITQRFMDSSNTTHQKAMLREILQLMDLNKGYGLLDPATFRRSVEIVGRGSGDPEGIATAARGAWSLKAWRDSELDGPQRGPLGPAGREAFATLVTSSWFYVLDLIGTTAFGLSGFIRALQRRYDLWGCFILTLLPAVGGGILRDLLIGGMRSPPFVFQDGTYLLVVLIVLAAGSILASLLNEGAADSANFQLLLGLCDSIGLATFTIIGAQVALEADLNWWWMVICAALTCAGGGMVLDVVTGREPRTFQGEPYEEIAVIGAVVLIGGFMIADRFETLQWPVLAAMVVSWVTVFFSRQLVIRHNLRSWRPGL
;
A
#
# COMPACT_ATOMS: atom_id res chain seq x y z
N MET A 1 -9.23 -54.05 -26.82
CA MET A 1 -8.50 -52.78 -26.60
C MET A 1 -9.00 -51.97 -25.40
N LEU A 2 -10.32 -51.87 -25.15
CA LEU A 2 -10.85 -51.11 -24.00
C LEU A 2 -10.44 -51.70 -22.63
N ILE A 3 -10.43 -53.04 -22.49
CA ILE A 3 -10.07 -53.72 -21.22
C ILE A 3 -8.58 -53.55 -20.89
N LEU A 4 -7.69 -53.53 -21.87
CA LEU A 4 -6.26 -53.24 -21.68
C LEU A 4 -5.99 -51.77 -21.28
N GLY A 5 -6.78 -50.81 -21.78
CA GLY A 5 -6.69 -49.41 -21.38
C GLY A 5 -7.14 -49.17 -19.93
N VAL A 6 -8.22 -49.85 -19.50
CA VAL A 6 -8.71 -49.75 -18.11
C VAL A 6 -7.74 -50.40 -17.12
N LEU A 7 -7.13 -51.54 -17.49
CA LEU A 7 -6.10 -52.21 -16.68
C LEU A 7 -4.82 -51.38 -16.57
N ALA A 8 -4.42 -50.69 -17.64
CA ALA A 8 -3.26 -49.78 -17.60
C ALA A 8 -3.51 -48.55 -16.70
N ILE A 9 -4.72 -47.98 -16.73
CA ILE A 9 -5.10 -46.85 -15.85
C ILE A 9 -5.17 -47.32 -14.40
N LEU A 10 -5.71 -48.50 -14.11
CA LEU A 10 -5.73 -49.06 -12.76
C LEU A 10 -4.33 -49.39 -12.24
N LEU A 11 -3.42 -49.88 -13.10
CA LEU A 11 -2.04 -50.18 -12.73
C LEU A 11 -1.25 -48.89 -12.43
N VAL A 12 -1.44 -47.82 -13.21
CA VAL A 12 -0.84 -46.49 -12.97
C VAL A 12 -1.39 -45.89 -11.68
N SER A 13 -2.70 -46.04 -11.43
CA SER A 13 -3.32 -45.57 -10.19
C SER A 13 -2.84 -46.33 -8.95
N LEU A 14 -2.60 -47.65 -9.06
CA LEU A 14 -2.04 -48.49 -7.99
C LEU A 14 -0.55 -48.18 -7.73
N LEU A 15 0.22 -47.86 -8.77
CA LEU A 15 1.62 -47.45 -8.63
C LEU A 15 1.78 -46.05 -8.01
N THR A 16 0.78 -45.17 -8.15
CA THR A 16 0.77 -43.85 -7.51
C THR A 16 0.29 -43.84 -6.05
N ILE A 17 -0.43 -44.91 -5.63
CA ILE A 17 -0.96 -45.04 -4.25
C ILE A 17 0.01 -45.83 -3.34
N GLY A 18 1.01 -46.53 -3.89
CA GLY A 18 1.81 -47.51 -3.18
C GLY A 18 3.25 -47.15 -2.84
N LEU A 19 3.69 -45.93 -3.03
CA LEU A 19 4.97 -45.49 -2.47
C LEU A 19 4.70 -44.81 -1.10
N PRO A 20 5.08 -45.43 0.04
CA PRO A 20 5.21 -44.65 1.25
C PRO A 20 6.19 -43.53 0.89
N SER A 21 5.73 -42.31 1.00
CA SER A 21 6.64 -41.16 1.01
C SER A 21 7.69 -41.45 2.09
N LEU A 22 8.85 -41.93 1.68
CA LEU A 22 10.06 -41.82 2.46
C LEU A 22 10.16 -40.30 2.74
N SER A 23 9.63 -39.91 3.88
CA SER A 23 9.91 -38.62 4.45
C SER A 23 11.43 -38.60 4.72
N MET A 24 12.20 -38.24 3.67
CA MET A 24 13.52 -37.68 3.90
C MET A 24 13.24 -36.56 4.88
N GLN A 25 13.64 -36.76 6.15
CA GLN A 25 13.70 -35.67 7.10
C GLN A 25 14.59 -34.62 6.45
N ARG A 26 13.96 -33.66 5.77
CA ARG A 26 14.66 -32.49 5.21
C ARG A 26 15.37 -31.88 6.41
N GLN A 27 16.69 -31.88 6.36
CA GLN A 27 17.52 -31.26 7.38
C GLN A 27 17.02 -29.82 7.54
N GLN A 28 16.47 -29.52 8.72
CA GLN A 28 15.89 -28.21 8.97
C GLN A 28 17.00 -27.17 8.94
N MET A 29 16.78 -26.07 8.23
CA MET A 29 17.73 -24.99 8.13
C MET A 29 17.69 -24.16 9.42
N PRO A 30 18.80 -24.01 10.16
CA PRO A 30 18.82 -23.20 11.37
C PRO A 30 18.68 -21.73 11.04
N LEU A 31 17.93 -20.99 11.87
CA LEU A 31 17.78 -19.54 11.79
C LEU A 31 17.70 -18.97 13.21
N ARG A 32 18.63 -18.08 13.56
CA ARG A 32 18.71 -17.41 14.87
C ARG A 32 18.09 -16.03 14.76
N VAL A 33 17.06 -15.78 15.58
CA VAL A 33 16.29 -14.53 15.57
C VAL A 33 16.43 -13.84 16.92
N GLN A 34 17.02 -12.65 16.94
CA GLN A 34 17.11 -11.80 18.11
C GLN A 34 15.88 -10.90 18.22
N LEU A 35 15.10 -11.08 19.28
CA LEU A 35 14.00 -10.19 19.62
C LEU A 35 14.52 -8.88 20.21
N ARG A 36 13.77 -7.79 20.05
CA ARG A 36 14.17 -6.46 20.54
C ARG A 36 14.15 -6.37 22.06
N TRP A 37 13.21 -7.04 22.72
CA TRP A 37 12.97 -6.91 24.16
C TRP A 37 12.75 -8.26 24.83
N LEU A 38 12.46 -8.23 26.13
CA LEU A 38 12.06 -9.39 26.91
C LEU A 38 10.81 -10.06 26.32
N PRO A 39 10.58 -11.35 26.58
CA PRO A 39 9.37 -12.05 26.13
C PRO A 39 8.10 -11.34 26.62
N GLN A 40 7.25 -10.95 25.69
CA GLN A 40 5.97 -10.28 25.95
C GLN A 40 5.06 -10.35 24.71
N ALA A 41 3.80 -9.93 24.84
CA ALA A 41 2.80 -10.02 23.75
C ALA A 41 3.16 -9.22 22.51
N GLN A 42 4.11 -8.26 22.58
CA GLN A 42 4.72 -7.60 21.43
C GLN A 42 5.29 -8.61 20.41
N PHE A 43 5.70 -9.78 20.84
CA PHE A 43 6.27 -10.82 19.98
C PHE A 43 5.39 -12.06 19.86
N ALA A 44 4.10 -11.96 20.18
CA ALA A 44 3.19 -13.10 20.23
C ALA A 44 3.19 -13.92 18.93
N GLY A 45 3.23 -13.27 17.76
CA GLY A 45 3.25 -13.97 16.47
C GLY A 45 4.48 -14.85 16.26
N PHE A 46 5.63 -14.51 16.86
CA PHE A 46 6.84 -15.34 16.82
C PHE A 46 6.67 -16.61 17.66
N TYR A 47 6.13 -16.46 18.86
CA TYR A 47 5.90 -17.58 19.78
C TYR A 47 4.82 -18.51 19.24
N VAL A 48 3.75 -17.96 18.68
CA VAL A 48 2.69 -18.73 18.01
C VAL A 48 3.27 -19.47 16.78
N ALA A 49 4.09 -18.82 15.97
CA ALA A 49 4.70 -19.48 14.81
C ALA A 49 5.61 -20.65 15.22
N LYS A 50 6.28 -20.53 16.36
CA LYS A 50 7.10 -21.60 16.95
C LYS A 50 6.23 -22.73 17.53
N ASP A 51 5.24 -22.41 18.35
CA ASP A 51 4.37 -23.36 19.06
C ASP A 51 3.52 -24.18 18.07
N HIS A 52 2.93 -23.54 17.07
CA HIS A 52 2.15 -24.17 16.00
C HIS A 52 3.01 -24.77 14.87
N GLU A 53 4.31 -24.83 15.04
CA GLU A 53 5.26 -25.44 14.12
C GLU A 53 5.26 -24.84 12.71
N PHE A 54 4.83 -23.58 12.53
CA PHE A 54 4.80 -22.95 11.20
C PHE A 54 6.21 -22.85 10.61
N PHE A 55 7.23 -22.56 11.43
CA PHE A 55 8.62 -22.58 11.00
C PHE A 55 9.06 -23.98 10.55
N ARG A 56 8.70 -25.01 11.28
CA ARG A 56 9.08 -26.40 10.97
C ARG A 56 8.46 -26.89 9.67
N ARG A 57 7.20 -26.49 9.39
CA ARG A 57 6.50 -26.83 8.13
C ARG A 57 7.20 -26.23 6.91
N GLU A 58 7.85 -25.08 7.06
CA GLU A 58 8.67 -24.45 6.03
C GLU A 58 10.12 -24.96 6.00
N GLY A 59 10.45 -26.00 6.79
CA GLY A 59 11.77 -26.59 6.85
C GLY A 59 12.80 -25.77 7.63
N LEU A 60 12.35 -24.94 8.60
CA LEU A 60 13.20 -24.10 9.41
C LEU A 60 13.26 -24.58 10.86
N SER A 61 14.47 -24.51 11.44
CA SER A 61 14.71 -24.65 12.88
C SER A 61 14.99 -23.26 13.45
N VAL A 62 13.98 -22.57 13.97
CA VAL A 62 14.09 -21.19 14.46
C VAL A 62 14.35 -21.15 15.95
N SER A 63 15.47 -20.53 16.36
CA SER A 63 15.71 -20.10 17.74
C SER A 63 15.29 -18.65 17.91
N LEU A 64 14.45 -18.39 18.91
CA LEU A 64 14.05 -17.03 19.32
C LEU A 64 14.87 -16.66 20.54
N GLU A 65 15.73 -15.67 20.42
CA GLU A 65 16.59 -15.19 21.49
C GLU A 65 15.99 -13.94 22.12
N PRO A 66 15.73 -13.93 23.44
CA PRO A 66 15.20 -12.78 24.13
C PRO A 66 16.14 -11.57 24.02
N GLY A 67 15.56 -10.38 23.88
CA GLY A 67 16.26 -9.12 23.97
C GLY A 67 16.24 -8.54 25.39
N GLY A 68 16.42 -7.25 25.49
CA GLY A 68 16.40 -6.50 26.74
C GLY A 68 17.32 -5.29 26.71
N PRO A 69 17.39 -4.51 27.80
CA PRO A 69 18.13 -3.24 27.82
C PRO A 69 19.64 -3.37 27.58
N SER A 70 20.21 -4.52 27.88
CA SER A 70 21.66 -4.79 27.70
C SER A 70 21.99 -5.54 26.41
N VAL A 71 21.00 -5.85 25.56
CA VAL A 71 21.20 -6.64 24.33
C VAL A 71 21.17 -5.74 23.10
N ASN A 72 22.29 -5.60 22.41
CA ASN A 72 22.35 -4.91 21.13
C ASN A 72 22.18 -5.92 19.98
N GLY A 73 20.94 -6.11 19.52
CA GLY A 73 20.61 -7.06 18.46
C GLY A 73 21.25 -6.73 17.11
N LEU A 74 21.36 -5.45 16.75
CA LEU A 74 21.99 -5.02 15.50
C LEU A 74 23.49 -5.31 15.50
N GLN A 75 24.17 -5.15 16.64
CA GLN A 75 25.57 -5.52 16.78
C GLN A 75 25.75 -7.03 16.62
N ARG A 76 24.93 -7.83 17.31
CA ARG A 76 24.95 -9.30 17.19
C ARG A 76 24.71 -9.76 15.75
N LEU A 77 23.80 -9.06 15.03
CA LEU A 77 23.54 -9.32 13.62
C LEU A 77 24.77 -8.99 12.75
N ARG A 78 25.39 -7.82 12.95
CA ARG A 78 26.60 -7.41 12.26
C ARG A 78 27.73 -8.41 12.45
N ASP A 79 27.90 -8.88 13.67
CA ASP A 79 29.00 -9.79 14.06
C ASP A 79 28.70 -11.27 13.68
N GLY A 80 27.51 -11.56 13.11
CA GLY A 80 27.13 -12.90 12.63
C GLY A 80 26.65 -13.86 13.70
N GLU A 81 26.41 -13.38 14.92
CA GLU A 81 25.91 -14.20 16.03
C GLU A 81 24.43 -14.59 15.83
N VAL A 82 23.67 -13.74 15.14
CA VAL A 82 22.28 -14.00 14.76
C VAL A 82 22.07 -13.76 13.27
N ASP A 83 20.98 -14.28 12.74
CA ASP A 83 20.67 -14.22 11.31
C ASP A 83 19.64 -13.11 11.00
N VAL A 84 18.74 -12.84 11.95
CA VAL A 84 17.70 -11.79 11.89
C VAL A 84 17.63 -11.08 13.24
N THR A 85 17.40 -9.78 13.25
CA THR A 85 17.07 -9.05 14.48
C THR A 85 15.90 -8.10 14.28
N ILE A 86 15.16 -7.85 15.36
CA ILE A 86 14.18 -6.77 15.43
C ILE A 86 14.88 -5.52 15.95
N ALA A 87 14.72 -4.40 15.25
CA ALA A 87 15.31 -3.13 15.67
C ALA A 87 14.47 -1.94 15.23
N TRP A 88 14.73 -0.79 15.83
CA TRP A 88 14.17 0.48 15.42
C TRP A 88 14.99 1.08 14.27
N THR A 89 14.30 1.89 13.45
CA THR A 89 14.93 2.53 12.29
C THR A 89 16.02 3.52 12.70
N SER A 90 15.86 4.21 13.85
CA SER A 90 16.89 5.08 14.44
C SER A 90 18.20 4.36 14.69
N ASP A 91 18.14 3.23 15.41
CA ASP A 91 19.33 2.45 15.76
C ASP A 91 20.01 1.87 14.51
N ALA A 92 19.18 1.39 13.56
CA ALA A 92 19.70 0.81 12.32
C ALA A 92 20.39 1.85 11.43
N LEU A 93 19.83 3.08 11.32
CA LEU A 93 20.43 4.16 10.57
C LEU A 93 21.74 4.64 11.21
N ASP A 94 21.80 4.72 12.55
CA ASP A 94 23.04 5.09 13.23
C ASP A 94 24.15 4.05 13.00
N MET A 95 23.86 2.76 13.15
CA MET A 95 24.84 1.71 12.84
C MET A 95 25.26 1.70 11.37
N ARG A 96 24.34 2.00 10.45
CA ARG A 96 24.68 2.14 9.03
C ARG A 96 25.55 3.36 8.75
N ARG A 97 25.33 4.46 9.43
CA ARG A 97 26.21 5.64 9.41
C ARG A 97 27.64 5.30 9.86
N GLN A 98 27.77 4.35 10.78
CA GLN A 98 29.04 3.79 11.23
C GLN A 98 29.61 2.72 10.29
N GLY A 99 28.99 2.47 9.11
CA GLY A 99 29.48 1.57 8.07
C GLY A 99 28.86 0.16 8.08
N ALA A 100 27.97 -0.17 8.99
CA ALA A 100 27.32 -1.48 9.00
C ALA A 100 26.38 -1.67 7.79
N GLN A 101 26.47 -2.82 7.12
CA GLN A 101 25.64 -3.14 5.95
C GLN A 101 24.40 -3.93 6.38
N LEU A 102 23.45 -3.23 7.01
CA LEU A 102 22.21 -3.80 7.54
C LEU A 102 21.02 -3.35 6.69
N VAL A 103 20.04 -4.24 6.48
CA VAL A 103 18.90 -3.99 5.59
C VAL A 103 17.61 -4.43 6.27
N ASN A 104 16.60 -3.54 6.31
CA ASN A 104 15.25 -3.88 6.69
C ASN A 104 14.60 -4.73 5.60
N VAL A 105 14.08 -5.91 5.93
CA VAL A 105 13.45 -6.85 4.99
C VAL A 105 11.95 -6.99 5.20
N ALA A 106 11.45 -6.53 6.34
CA ALA A 106 10.02 -6.43 6.63
C ALA A 106 9.77 -5.50 7.81
N GLN A 107 8.75 -4.68 7.73
CA GLN A 107 8.35 -3.75 8.78
C GLN A 107 7.15 -4.31 9.54
N LEU A 108 7.36 -4.71 10.79
CA LEU A 108 6.30 -5.33 11.61
C LEU A 108 5.27 -4.29 12.03
N LEU A 109 5.70 -3.22 12.71
CA LEU A 109 4.82 -2.13 13.10
C LEU A 109 4.74 -1.09 11.97
N GLN A 110 3.56 -0.94 11.37
CA GLN A 110 3.30 0.01 10.29
C GLN A 110 3.16 1.45 10.81
N ARG A 111 2.88 1.59 12.09
CA ARG A 111 2.80 2.86 12.81
C ARG A 111 3.64 2.79 14.09
N PRO A 112 4.37 3.87 14.46
CA PRO A 112 5.12 3.90 15.72
C PRO A 112 4.17 3.79 16.91
N GLY A 113 4.61 3.06 17.93
CA GLY A 113 3.93 2.94 19.21
C GLY A 113 4.34 4.01 20.22
N THR A 114 5.43 4.73 19.95
CA THR A 114 5.93 5.80 20.82
C THR A 114 4.93 6.94 20.95
N MET A 115 4.74 7.42 22.18
CA MET A 115 3.87 8.55 22.52
C MET A 115 4.48 9.36 23.67
N LEU A 116 4.07 10.61 23.80
CA LEU A 116 4.32 11.42 24.97
C LEU A 116 3.11 11.36 25.92
N VAL A 117 3.36 11.13 27.20
CA VAL A 117 2.33 11.12 28.24
C VAL A 117 2.74 12.10 29.35
N CYS A 118 1.88 13.05 29.65
CA CYS A 118 2.10 14.00 30.75
C CYS A 118 1.08 13.75 31.87
N SER A 119 1.55 13.80 33.12
CA SER A 119 0.68 13.63 34.29
C SER A 119 -0.29 14.82 34.43
N ALA A 120 -1.46 14.58 35.05
CA ALA A 120 -2.40 15.65 35.39
C ALA A 120 -1.75 16.76 36.24
N ALA A 121 -0.89 16.37 37.18
CA ALA A 121 -0.18 17.31 38.07
C ALA A 121 0.83 18.20 37.31
N SER A 122 1.28 17.83 36.11
CA SER A 122 2.19 18.64 35.31
C SER A 122 1.57 19.97 34.84
N GLY A 123 0.23 20.03 34.72
CA GLY A 123 -0.50 21.15 34.17
C GLY A 123 -0.36 21.32 32.65
N VAL A 124 0.29 20.38 31.96
CA VAL A 124 0.47 20.41 30.50
C VAL A 124 -0.83 20.07 29.81
N LYS A 125 -1.28 20.94 28.88
CA LYS A 125 -2.48 20.78 28.05
C LYS A 125 -2.20 21.00 26.55
N LYS A 126 -1.07 21.57 26.21
CA LYS A 126 -0.63 21.88 24.84
C LYS A 126 0.89 21.91 24.76
N ALA A 127 1.45 21.87 23.57
CA ALA A 127 2.91 21.87 23.34
C ALA A 127 3.63 23.03 24.05
N ALA A 128 3.06 24.25 24.04
CA ALA A 128 3.67 25.42 24.67
C ALA A 128 3.88 25.27 26.19
N ASP A 129 3.06 24.45 26.85
CA ASP A 129 3.12 24.25 28.32
C ASP A 129 4.31 23.34 28.71
N LEU A 130 4.95 22.70 27.73
CA LEU A 130 6.13 21.85 27.97
C LEU A 130 7.39 22.65 28.27
N LYS A 131 7.41 23.96 28.01
CA LYS A 131 8.58 24.79 28.27
C LYS A 131 9.04 24.70 29.73
N GLY A 132 10.29 24.26 29.92
CA GLY A 132 10.91 24.06 31.24
C GLY A 132 10.48 22.81 31.98
N LYS A 133 9.58 21.97 31.41
CA LYS A 133 9.15 20.71 32.01
C LYS A 133 10.21 19.62 31.90
N ARG A 134 10.18 18.68 32.84
CA ARG A 134 11.02 17.48 32.84
C ARG A 134 10.34 16.41 31.98
N VAL A 135 11.00 16.01 30.92
CA VAL A 135 10.51 14.97 29.99
C VAL A 135 11.42 13.76 30.08
N GLY A 136 10.89 12.67 30.58
CA GLY A 136 11.57 11.38 30.63
C GLY A 136 11.68 10.74 29.24
N THR A 137 12.88 10.31 28.87
CA THR A 137 13.16 9.56 27.65
C THR A 137 14.14 8.43 27.97
N TRP A 138 14.22 7.41 27.11
CA TRP A 138 15.23 6.35 27.28
C TRP A 138 16.56 6.67 26.60
N PHE A 139 16.61 7.76 25.82
CA PHE A 139 17.75 8.10 24.96
C PHE A 139 18.12 6.96 23.99
N LEU A 140 17.10 6.28 23.48
CA LEU A 140 17.22 5.20 22.49
C LEU A 140 16.58 5.61 21.15
N GLY A 141 16.50 6.91 20.88
CA GLY A 141 15.91 7.48 19.69
C GLY A 141 14.50 8.07 19.88
N ASP A 142 13.85 7.79 21.01
CA ASP A 142 12.53 8.31 21.38
C ASP A 142 12.54 9.83 21.65
N GLU A 143 13.67 10.40 22.02
CA GLU A 143 13.87 11.85 22.13
C GLU A 143 13.77 12.56 20.77
N PHE A 144 14.05 11.87 19.66
CA PHE A 144 13.93 12.46 18.32
C PHE A 144 12.47 12.72 17.96
N ASP A 145 11.56 11.83 18.35
CA ASP A 145 10.12 11.98 18.15
C ASP A 145 9.60 13.22 18.90
N VAL A 146 10.01 13.38 20.16
CA VAL A 146 9.68 14.55 20.98
C VAL A 146 10.21 15.82 20.34
N GLY A 147 11.48 15.84 19.94
CA GLY A 147 12.13 17.02 19.36
C GLY A 147 11.49 17.43 18.04
N TYR A 148 11.21 16.47 17.16
CA TYR A 148 10.56 16.72 15.87
C TYR A 148 9.13 17.25 16.04
N TRP A 149 8.37 16.68 16.98
CA TRP A 149 7.03 17.15 17.30
C TRP A 149 7.04 18.57 17.86
N LEU A 150 7.94 18.89 18.81
CA LEU A 150 8.08 20.23 19.39
C LEU A 150 8.41 21.30 18.33
N GLN A 151 9.25 20.98 17.34
CA GLN A 151 9.61 21.89 16.25
C GLN A 151 8.40 22.38 15.45
N ARG A 152 7.35 21.56 15.31
CA ARG A 152 6.09 21.97 14.65
C ARG A 152 5.35 23.08 15.37
N TYR A 153 5.64 23.27 16.67
CA TYR A 153 5.08 24.34 17.50
C TYR A 153 6.09 25.45 17.80
N GLY A 154 7.19 25.49 17.04
CA GLY A 154 8.24 26.51 17.19
C GLY A 154 9.09 26.35 18.45
N LEU A 155 9.12 25.17 19.04
CA LEU A 155 9.91 24.84 20.22
C LEU A 155 11.08 23.92 19.82
N GLY A 156 12.28 24.20 20.31
CA GLY A 156 13.41 23.29 20.22
C GLY A 156 13.38 22.23 21.34
N LEU A 157 14.21 21.22 21.22
CA LEU A 157 14.39 20.21 22.27
C LEU A 157 14.98 20.81 23.55
N ASP A 158 15.71 21.94 23.43
CA ASP A 158 16.24 22.77 24.52
C ASP A 158 15.14 23.48 25.35
N ALA A 159 13.92 23.55 24.84
CA ALA A 159 12.78 24.09 25.59
C ALA A 159 12.34 23.19 26.75
N VAL A 160 12.74 21.91 26.76
CA VAL A 160 12.40 20.91 27.78
C VAL A 160 13.67 20.41 28.48
N ARG A 161 13.51 19.85 29.67
CA ARG A 161 14.61 19.19 30.39
C ARG A 161 14.48 17.68 30.18
N LEU A 162 15.28 17.12 29.28
CA LEU A 162 15.32 15.67 29.10
C LEU A 162 15.94 15.00 30.33
N VAL A 163 15.35 13.91 30.77
CA VAL A 163 15.77 13.10 31.92
C VAL A 163 15.74 11.65 31.50
N GLU A 164 16.82 10.89 31.78
CA GLU A 164 16.82 9.46 31.58
C GLU A 164 15.77 8.81 32.50
N GLN A 165 14.81 8.09 31.91
CA GLN A 165 13.72 7.48 32.64
C GLN A 165 13.95 6.00 32.96
N LYS A 166 13.36 5.56 34.07
CA LYS A 166 13.36 4.16 34.49
C LYS A 166 12.24 3.37 33.79
N PRO A 167 12.40 2.04 33.61
CA PRO A 167 11.36 1.19 33.04
C PRO A 167 10.01 1.30 33.78
N ALA A 168 8.93 0.93 33.06
CA ALA A 168 7.56 0.84 33.57
C ALA A 168 6.94 2.20 34.02
N ALA A 169 7.34 3.29 33.42
CA ALA A 169 6.80 4.64 33.67
C ALA A 169 6.83 5.10 35.14
N ARG A 170 7.70 4.49 35.98
CA ARG A 170 7.78 4.76 37.41
C ARG A 170 8.08 6.22 37.73
N ASP A 171 8.92 6.85 36.93
CA ASP A 171 9.33 8.23 37.16
C ASP A 171 8.17 9.21 36.93
N LEU A 172 7.29 8.90 35.97
CA LEU A 172 6.05 9.67 35.75
C LEU A 172 5.06 9.46 36.90
N LEU A 173 4.83 8.20 37.29
CA LEU A 173 3.88 7.85 38.37
C LEU A 173 4.29 8.42 39.73
N ASN A 174 5.61 8.53 39.97
CA ASN A 174 6.15 9.09 41.20
C ASN A 174 6.40 10.62 41.14
N GLY A 175 6.04 11.28 40.05
CA GLY A 175 6.21 12.73 39.86
C GLY A 175 7.67 13.19 39.73
N GLN A 176 8.59 12.28 39.39
CA GLN A 176 9.99 12.61 39.16
C GLN A 176 10.19 13.31 37.81
N VAL A 177 9.31 13.02 36.84
CA VAL A 177 9.19 13.74 35.57
C VAL A 177 7.75 14.24 35.40
N ASP A 178 7.58 15.31 34.62
CA ASP A 178 6.29 15.92 34.35
C ASP A 178 5.58 15.21 33.19
N CYS A 179 6.38 14.78 32.21
CA CYS A 179 5.98 13.97 31.06
C CYS A 179 7.00 12.84 30.86
N ALA A 180 6.60 11.80 30.14
CA ALA A 180 7.46 10.68 29.78
C ALA A 180 7.14 10.18 28.36
N THR A 181 8.13 9.75 27.61
CA THR A 181 7.89 8.88 26.46
C THR A 181 7.41 7.52 26.94
N ALA A 182 6.49 6.92 26.22
CA ALA A 182 5.88 5.65 26.56
C ALA A 182 5.53 4.87 25.29
N MET A 183 5.67 3.56 25.32
CA MET A 183 5.05 2.73 24.30
C MET A 183 3.54 2.63 24.57
N SER A 184 2.72 2.92 23.58
CA SER A 184 1.26 2.85 23.68
C SER A 184 0.77 1.46 24.10
N TYR A 185 1.52 0.44 23.73
CA TYR A 185 1.24 -0.96 24.04
C TYR A 185 1.81 -1.44 25.40
N ASN A 186 2.75 -0.74 26.01
CA ASN A 186 3.43 -1.19 27.26
C ASN A 186 3.30 -0.16 28.39
N GLU A 187 4.17 0.87 28.46
CA GLU A 187 4.20 1.83 29.56
C GLU A 187 2.90 2.58 29.73
N PHE A 188 2.24 2.96 28.64
CA PHE A 188 0.94 3.63 28.71
C PHE A 188 -0.14 2.72 29.32
N GLN A 189 -0.14 1.43 28.98
CA GLN A 189 -1.03 0.46 29.61
C GLN A 189 -0.73 0.31 31.12
N THR A 190 0.54 0.35 31.51
CA THR A 190 0.95 0.31 32.92
C THR A 190 0.45 1.55 33.67
N ILE A 191 0.52 2.74 33.08
CA ILE A 191 0.01 4.00 33.66
C ILE A 191 -1.50 3.90 33.92
N LEU A 192 -2.26 3.40 32.94
CA LEU A 192 -3.70 3.22 33.07
C LEU A 192 -4.06 2.17 34.14
N GLN A 193 -3.32 1.05 34.20
CA GLN A 193 -3.52 0.00 35.20
C GLN A 193 -3.13 0.44 36.60
N ALA A 194 -2.25 1.44 36.74
CA ALA A 194 -1.94 2.07 38.02
C ALA A 194 -3.05 3.02 38.53
N GLY A 195 -4.15 3.16 37.79
CA GLY A 195 -5.33 3.92 38.17
C GLY A 195 -5.40 5.34 37.58
N ALA A 196 -4.48 5.72 36.67
CA ALA A 196 -4.62 6.97 35.96
C ALA A 196 -5.78 6.92 34.97
N LEU A 197 -6.65 7.94 34.99
CA LEU A 197 -7.71 8.08 33.98
C LEU A 197 -7.12 8.72 32.73
N GLN A 198 -7.44 8.18 31.57
CA GLN A 198 -6.95 8.72 30.29
C GLN A 198 -7.38 10.18 30.08
N SER A 199 -8.56 10.56 30.56
CA SER A 199 -9.06 11.93 30.53
C SER A 199 -8.19 12.93 31.30
N ASP A 200 -7.42 12.48 32.27
CA ASP A 200 -6.60 13.33 33.14
C ASP A 200 -5.17 13.48 32.64
N LEU A 201 -4.81 12.74 31.61
CA LEU A 201 -3.50 12.76 30.99
C LEU A 201 -3.50 13.63 29.73
N PHE A 202 -2.46 14.43 29.54
CA PHE A 202 -2.16 14.97 28.23
C PHE A 202 -1.33 13.95 27.47
N THR A 203 -1.81 13.53 26.30
CA THR A 203 -1.14 12.50 25.49
C THR A 203 -0.95 12.98 24.07
N VAL A 204 0.20 12.63 23.47
CA VAL A 204 0.51 12.83 22.05
C VAL A 204 0.95 11.50 21.48
N ARG A 205 0.16 10.92 20.58
CA ARG A 205 0.55 9.75 19.78
C ARG A 205 1.34 10.24 18.57
N PHE A 206 2.64 10.00 18.54
CA PHE A 206 3.49 10.49 17.45
C PHE A 206 3.11 9.91 16.08
N ALA A 207 2.50 8.74 16.03
CA ALA A 207 1.94 8.16 14.81
C ALA A 207 0.82 9.04 14.21
N GLU A 208 -0.05 9.60 15.03
CA GLU A 208 -1.17 10.45 14.61
C GLU A 208 -0.67 11.85 14.20
N GLU A 209 0.39 12.30 14.84
CA GLU A 209 1.05 13.58 14.55
C GLU A 209 2.05 13.51 13.39
N ASN A 210 2.22 12.37 12.75
CA ASN A 210 3.25 12.15 11.73
C ASN A 210 4.67 12.57 12.19
N SER A 211 4.99 12.36 13.45
CA SER A 211 6.26 12.73 14.07
C SER A 211 7.01 11.56 14.71
N GLY A 212 6.56 10.33 14.52
CA GLY A 212 7.20 9.14 15.06
C GLY A 212 8.08 8.40 14.06
N VAL A 213 9.17 7.84 14.56
CA VAL A 213 10.11 6.98 13.84
C VAL A 213 9.58 5.54 13.79
N LEU A 214 9.77 4.84 12.66
CA LEU A 214 9.38 3.43 12.52
C LEU A 214 10.16 2.55 13.50
N GLU A 215 9.40 1.73 14.23
CA GLU A 215 9.85 0.77 15.23
C GLU A 215 9.77 -0.65 14.68
N ASP A 216 10.38 -1.63 15.36
CA ASP A 216 10.24 -3.07 15.14
C ASP A 216 10.30 -3.52 13.68
N GLY A 217 11.31 -3.08 12.94
CA GLY A 217 11.67 -3.63 11.65
C GLY A 217 12.50 -4.92 11.77
N LEU A 218 12.37 -5.84 10.84
CA LEU A 218 13.22 -7.02 10.71
C LEU A 218 14.44 -6.69 9.86
N TYR A 219 15.62 -6.84 10.46
CA TYR A 219 16.90 -6.51 9.84
C TYR A 219 17.75 -7.76 9.61
N VAL A 220 18.46 -7.75 8.48
CA VAL A 220 19.44 -8.77 8.08
C VAL A 220 20.72 -8.09 7.55
N ARG A 221 21.79 -8.83 7.35
CA ARG A 221 22.97 -8.33 6.63
C ARG A 221 22.67 -8.21 5.14
N ALA A 222 23.18 -7.18 4.49
CA ALA A 222 23.00 -6.99 3.04
C ALA A 222 23.56 -8.17 2.22
N SER A 223 24.64 -8.81 2.69
CA SER A 223 25.23 -10.01 2.07
C SER A 223 24.28 -11.21 2.05
N ASP A 224 23.38 -11.34 3.06
CA ASP A 224 22.46 -12.46 3.15
C ASP A 224 21.36 -12.39 2.06
N LEU A 225 21.07 -11.19 1.56
CA LEU A 225 20.13 -10.99 0.44
C LEU A 225 20.73 -11.30 -0.93
N GLN A 226 22.07 -11.33 -1.04
CA GLN A 226 22.78 -11.68 -2.28
C GLN A 226 22.94 -13.22 -2.41
N ASP A 227 22.90 -13.94 -1.29
CA ASP A 227 22.96 -15.39 -1.27
C ASP A 227 21.55 -15.98 -1.51
N PRO A 228 21.32 -16.71 -2.62
CA PRO A 228 20.00 -17.26 -2.95
C PRO A 228 19.47 -18.21 -1.89
N VAL A 229 20.35 -19.00 -1.23
CA VAL A 229 19.95 -19.97 -0.20
C VAL A 229 19.51 -19.26 1.08
N LYS A 230 20.24 -18.22 1.49
CA LYS A 230 19.87 -17.43 2.66
C LYS A 230 18.60 -16.62 2.39
N ARG A 231 18.43 -16.10 1.18
CA ARG A 231 17.24 -15.36 0.79
C ARG A 231 15.99 -16.26 0.77
N ASP A 232 16.07 -17.49 0.23
CA ASP A 232 14.97 -18.47 0.31
C ASP A 232 14.62 -18.79 1.77
N ARG A 233 15.64 -18.98 2.62
CA ARG A 233 15.45 -19.19 4.07
C ARG A 233 14.71 -18.02 4.73
N LEU A 234 15.06 -16.77 4.38
CA LEU A 234 14.37 -15.57 4.87
C LEU A 234 12.93 -15.50 4.36
N ALA A 235 12.68 -15.83 3.09
CA ALA A 235 11.34 -15.86 2.52
C ALA A 235 10.43 -16.87 3.24
N ARG A 236 10.93 -18.07 3.53
CA ARG A 236 10.22 -19.10 4.33
C ARG A 236 9.96 -18.62 5.76
N PHE A 237 10.93 -17.94 6.36
CA PHE A 237 10.77 -17.36 7.70
C PHE A 237 9.65 -16.30 7.70
N LEU A 238 9.63 -15.38 6.74
CA LEU A 238 8.59 -14.35 6.64
C LEU A 238 7.19 -14.96 6.45
N ARG A 239 7.03 -16.00 5.60
CA ARG A 239 5.76 -16.73 5.44
C ARG A 239 5.27 -17.34 6.75
N SER A 240 6.17 -18.04 7.45
CA SER A 240 5.85 -18.68 8.73
C SER A 240 5.47 -17.66 9.79
N LEU A 241 6.19 -16.56 9.85
CA LEU A 241 5.93 -15.48 10.80
C LEU A 241 4.60 -14.78 10.52
N ALA A 242 4.30 -14.52 9.25
CA ALA A 242 3.00 -13.98 8.85
C ALA A 242 1.84 -14.92 9.20
N ALA A 243 2.02 -16.25 9.06
CA ALA A 243 1.04 -17.22 9.51
C ALA A 243 0.83 -17.14 11.03
N GLY A 244 1.92 -17.00 11.80
CA GLY A 244 1.86 -16.80 13.24
C GLY A 244 1.07 -15.55 13.64
N TRP A 245 1.33 -14.41 13.01
CA TRP A 245 0.59 -13.19 13.29
C TRP A 245 -0.87 -13.23 12.84
N ARG A 246 -1.17 -13.85 11.69
CA ARG A 246 -2.57 -14.06 11.27
C ARG A 246 -3.34 -14.95 12.24
N TYR A 247 -2.68 -15.99 12.77
CA TYR A 247 -3.27 -16.83 13.82
C TYR A 247 -3.50 -16.03 15.09
N THR A 248 -2.49 -15.30 15.56
CA THR A 248 -2.55 -14.42 16.72
C THR A 248 -3.72 -13.43 16.66
N ALA A 249 -3.94 -12.81 15.50
CA ALA A 249 -5.06 -11.87 15.31
C ALA A 249 -6.44 -12.54 15.41
N ARG A 250 -6.55 -13.81 15.02
CA ARG A 250 -7.79 -14.59 15.08
C ARG A 250 -8.03 -15.24 16.45
N HIS A 251 -6.95 -15.53 17.19
CA HIS A 251 -6.96 -16.23 18.47
C HIS A 251 -6.13 -15.50 19.52
N PRO A 252 -6.48 -14.24 19.87
CA PRO A 252 -5.65 -13.39 20.73
C PRO A 252 -5.47 -13.94 22.15
N ASP A 253 -6.49 -14.56 22.71
CA ASP A 253 -6.41 -15.13 24.05
C ASP A 253 -5.44 -16.32 24.12
N GLU A 254 -5.48 -17.19 23.14
CA GLU A 254 -4.56 -18.32 23.01
C GLU A 254 -3.13 -17.84 22.74
N ALA A 255 -2.97 -16.83 21.86
CA ALA A 255 -1.65 -16.24 21.58
C ALA A 255 -1.00 -15.63 22.84
N VAL A 256 -1.78 -14.99 23.70
CA VAL A 256 -1.31 -14.52 25.01
C VAL A 256 -0.89 -15.71 25.87
N ALA A 257 -1.72 -16.75 25.97
CA ALA A 257 -1.38 -17.94 26.77
C ALA A 257 -0.12 -18.66 26.27
N ILE A 258 0.08 -18.74 24.95
CA ILE A 258 1.31 -19.27 24.33
C ILE A 258 2.50 -18.40 24.72
N THR A 259 2.40 -17.07 24.57
CA THR A 259 3.47 -16.13 24.88
C THR A 259 3.90 -16.23 26.34
N GLN A 260 2.95 -16.36 27.26
CA GLN A 260 3.19 -16.45 28.70
C GLN A 260 4.05 -17.66 29.10
N ARG A 261 4.09 -18.72 28.29
CA ARG A 261 4.98 -19.88 28.53
C ARG A 261 6.46 -19.55 28.37
N PHE A 262 6.79 -18.43 27.73
CA PHE A 262 8.15 -17.94 27.52
C PHE A 262 8.53 -16.79 28.47
N MET A 263 7.66 -16.44 29.40
CA MET A 263 7.84 -15.33 30.36
C MET A 263 8.10 -15.89 31.77
N ASP A 264 9.00 -15.27 32.50
CA ASP A 264 9.27 -15.64 33.91
C ASP A 264 8.09 -15.25 34.82
N SER A 265 7.44 -14.13 34.53
CA SER A 265 6.24 -13.66 35.21
C SER A 265 5.38 -12.86 34.26
N SER A 266 4.07 -12.94 34.39
CA SER A 266 3.19 -12.19 33.51
C SER A 266 1.89 -11.75 34.17
N ASN A 267 1.42 -10.55 33.79
CA ASN A 267 0.08 -10.06 34.05
C ASN A 267 -0.75 -10.28 32.79
N THR A 268 -1.66 -11.25 32.81
CA THR A 268 -2.50 -11.60 31.65
C THR A 268 -3.31 -10.40 31.12
N THR A 269 -3.85 -9.57 32.02
CA THR A 269 -4.59 -8.36 31.62
C THR A 269 -3.70 -7.39 30.86
N HIS A 270 -2.47 -7.19 31.33
CA HIS A 270 -1.49 -6.34 30.65
C HIS A 270 -1.10 -6.92 29.27
N GLN A 271 -0.83 -8.22 29.20
CA GLN A 271 -0.46 -8.86 27.93
C GLN A 271 -1.61 -8.80 26.89
N LYS A 272 -2.85 -8.94 27.32
CA LYS A 272 -4.03 -8.77 26.43
C LYS A 272 -4.17 -7.33 25.95
N ALA A 273 -3.96 -6.35 26.80
CA ALA A 273 -3.99 -4.93 26.42
C ALA A 273 -2.84 -4.60 25.43
N MET A 274 -1.62 -5.10 25.71
CA MET A 274 -0.46 -4.98 24.84
C MET A 274 -0.74 -5.58 23.46
N LEU A 275 -1.23 -6.82 23.39
CA LEU A 275 -1.49 -7.50 22.12
C LEU A 275 -2.52 -6.74 21.27
N ARG A 276 -3.57 -6.23 21.90
CA ARG A 276 -4.60 -5.44 21.19
C ARG A 276 -4.01 -4.21 20.51
N GLU A 277 -3.16 -3.48 21.21
CA GLU A 277 -2.49 -2.29 20.68
C GLU A 277 -1.49 -2.66 19.57
N ILE A 278 -0.69 -3.70 19.76
CA ILE A 278 0.26 -4.19 18.75
C ILE A 278 -0.45 -4.55 17.44
N LEU A 279 -1.57 -5.26 17.50
CA LEU A 279 -2.33 -5.63 16.30
C LEU A 279 -2.88 -4.40 15.56
N GLN A 280 -3.21 -3.32 16.27
CA GLN A 280 -3.61 -2.05 15.65
C GLN A 280 -2.43 -1.34 14.98
N LEU A 281 -1.24 -1.37 15.60
CA LEU A 281 -0.03 -0.75 15.04
C LEU A 281 0.51 -1.51 13.83
N MET A 282 0.28 -2.83 13.76
CA MET A 282 0.72 -3.68 12.64
C MET A 282 -0.07 -3.44 11.35
N ASP A 283 -1.33 -3.04 11.43
CA ASP A 283 -2.23 -2.81 10.29
C ASP A 283 -2.21 -3.96 9.26
N LEU A 284 -2.55 -5.16 9.71
CA LEU A 284 -2.46 -6.40 8.91
C LEU A 284 -3.25 -6.36 7.59
N ASN A 285 -4.18 -5.41 7.44
CA ASN A 285 -4.98 -5.23 6.22
C ASN A 285 -4.17 -4.62 5.07
N LYS A 286 -3.07 -3.92 5.37
CA LYS A 286 -2.17 -3.32 4.36
C LYS A 286 -1.11 -4.27 3.81
N GLY A 287 -1.11 -5.52 4.26
CA GLY A 287 -0.07 -6.49 3.93
C GLY A 287 0.93 -6.65 5.08
N TYR A 288 1.18 -7.90 5.46
CA TYR A 288 2.08 -8.22 6.56
C TYR A 288 3.54 -7.87 6.20
N GLY A 289 4.15 -7.01 6.99
CA GLY A 289 5.59 -6.72 6.88
C GLY A 289 5.99 -5.81 5.71
N LEU A 290 5.04 -5.29 4.95
CA LEU A 290 5.33 -4.35 3.86
C LEU A 290 5.78 -3.01 4.44
N LEU A 291 7.00 -2.57 4.09
CA LEU A 291 7.51 -1.27 4.50
C LEU A 291 6.95 -0.16 3.59
N ASP A 292 6.28 0.84 4.19
CA ASP A 292 5.85 2.04 3.48
C ASP A 292 7.00 3.02 3.26
N PRO A 293 7.38 3.28 1.98
CA PRO A 293 8.49 4.18 1.66
C PRO A 293 8.30 5.61 2.16
N ALA A 294 7.05 6.11 2.23
CA ALA A 294 6.78 7.47 2.69
C ALA A 294 7.04 7.60 4.19
N THR A 295 6.59 6.62 4.97
CA THR A 295 6.83 6.56 6.42
C THR A 295 8.32 6.33 6.73
N PHE A 296 9.02 5.53 5.91
CA PHE A 296 10.47 5.36 6.05
C PHE A 296 11.22 6.67 5.79
N ARG A 297 10.91 7.40 4.70
CA ARG A 297 11.52 8.71 4.42
C ARG A 297 11.30 9.70 5.56
N ARG A 298 10.10 9.71 6.15
CA ARG A 298 9.81 10.55 7.32
C ARG A 298 10.68 10.15 8.52
N SER A 299 10.82 8.87 8.79
CA SER A 299 11.72 8.38 9.85
C SER A 299 13.16 8.84 9.64
N VAL A 300 13.66 8.79 8.40
CA VAL A 300 14.99 9.32 8.03
C VAL A 300 15.11 10.82 8.31
N GLU A 301 14.07 11.59 7.98
CA GLU A 301 14.06 13.04 8.25
C GLU A 301 14.08 13.33 9.75
N ILE A 302 13.24 12.64 10.54
CA ILE A 302 13.17 12.80 12.00
C ILE A 302 14.53 12.49 12.64
N VAL A 303 15.11 11.33 12.32
CA VAL A 303 16.41 10.91 12.85
C VAL A 303 17.54 11.85 12.40
N GLY A 304 17.53 12.29 11.13
CA GLY A 304 18.53 13.22 10.62
C GLY A 304 18.52 14.57 11.33
N ARG A 305 17.34 15.12 11.59
CA ARG A 305 17.20 16.36 12.35
C ARG A 305 17.56 16.18 13.83
N GLY A 306 17.12 15.09 14.42
CA GLY A 306 17.35 14.79 15.84
C GLY A 306 18.82 14.51 16.16
N SER A 307 19.53 13.81 15.27
CA SER A 307 20.96 13.50 15.44
C SER A 307 21.90 14.66 15.11
N GLY A 308 21.40 15.75 14.50
CA GLY A 308 22.21 16.86 14.02
C GLY A 308 23.07 16.54 12.79
N ASP A 309 22.88 15.38 12.16
CA ASP A 309 23.62 14.93 10.98
C ASP A 309 22.66 14.44 9.87
N PRO A 310 21.85 15.32 9.27
CA PRO A 310 20.87 14.95 8.27
C PRO A 310 21.50 14.35 6.99
N GLU A 311 22.68 14.80 6.58
CA GLU A 311 23.36 14.28 5.39
C GLU A 311 23.93 12.87 5.62
N GLY A 312 24.55 12.63 6.77
CA GLY A 312 25.06 11.31 7.16
C GLY A 312 23.92 10.29 7.27
N ILE A 313 22.81 10.65 7.90
CA ILE A 313 21.62 9.79 8.01
C ILE A 313 20.96 9.56 6.65
N ALA A 314 20.83 10.57 5.80
CA ALA A 314 20.30 10.41 4.44
C ALA A 314 21.17 9.48 3.59
N THR A 315 22.50 9.55 3.78
CA THR A 315 23.45 8.63 3.11
C THR A 315 23.31 7.21 3.67
N ALA A 316 23.20 7.05 4.99
CA ALA A 316 22.97 5.77 5.64
C ALA A 316 21.62 5.12 5.22
N ALA A 317 20.63 5.92 4.88
CA ALA A 317 19.32 5.45 4.43
C ALA A 317 19.32 4.85 3.02
N ARG A 318 20.35 5.11 2.20
CA ARG A 318 20.46 4.54 0.85
C ARG A 318 20.64 3.03 0.92
N GLY A 319 19.69 2.27 0.35
CA GLY A 319 19.70 0.81 0.41
C GLY A 319 19.49 0.22 1.83
N ALA A 320 18.91 0.99 2.76
CA ALA A 320 18.65 0.54 4.13
C ALA A 320 17.45 -0.40 4.23
N TRP A 321 16.69 -0.60 3.18
CA TRP A 321 15.59 -1.56 3.11
C TRP A 321 15.53 -2.26 1.75
N SER A 322 14.93 -3.45 1.71
CA SER A 322 14.76 -4.24 0.50
C SER A 322 13.55 -5.16 0.61
N LEU A 323 12.72 -5.17 -0.41
CA LEU A 323 11.58 -6.08 -0.51
C LEU A 323 11.93 -7.44 -1.14
N LYS A 324 13.20 -7.74 -1.46
CA LYS A 324 13.57 -9.01 -2.16
C LYS A 324 13.05 -10.25 -1.42
N ALA A 325 13.43 -10.43 -0.16
CA ALA A 325 12.99 -11.57 0.63
C ALA A 325 11.48 -11.55 0.90
N TRP A 326 10.89 -10.36 1.02
CA TRP A 326 9.46 -10.19 1.20
C TRP A 326 8.66 -10.62 -0.05
N ARG A 327 9.11 -10.27 -1.25
CA ARG A 327 8.52 -10.73 -2.52
C ARG A 327 8.65 -12.25 -2.69
N ASP A 328 9.83 -12.79 -2.42
CA ASP A 328 10.09 -14.22 -2.51
C ASP A 328 9.21 -15.02 -1.49
N SER A 329 8.69 -14.35 -0.47
CA SER A 329 7.82 -14.96 0.54
C SER A 329 6.36 -15.10 0.10
N GLU A 330 5.94 -14.50 -1.01
CA GLU A 330 4.56 -14.54 -1.50
C GLU A 330 3.51 -14.14 -0.45
N LEU A 331 3.87 -13.21 0.45
CA LEU A 331 3.02 -12.80 1.57
C LEU A 331 1.76 -12.05 1.16
N ASP A 332 1.74 -11.49 -0.03
CA ASP A 332 0.56 -10.83 -0.59
C ASP A 332 -0.61 -11.80 -0.89
N GLY A 333 -0.41 -13.11 -0.76
CA GLY A 333 -1.29 -14.09 -1.38
C GLY A 333 -1.14 -14.05 -2.92
N PRO A 334 -1.97 -14.72 -3.70
CA PRO A 334 -1.97 -14.52 -5.14
C PRO A 334 -2.18 -13.02 -5.38
N GLN A 335 -1.19 -12.38 -6.00
CA GLN A 335 -1.22 -10.94 -6.29
C GLN A 335 -2.56 -10.61 -6.95
N ARG A 336 -3.37 -9.77 -6.30
CA ARG A 336 -4.68 -9.39 -6.83
C ARG A 336 -4.55 -8.52 -8.09
N GLY A 337 -3.38 -7.93 -8.31
CA GLY A 337 -3.06 -7.11 -9.48
C GLY A 337 -1.79 -7.57 -10.20
N PRO A 338 -1.53 -7.05 -11.41
CA PRO A 338 -0.41 -7.43 -12.27
C PRO A 338 0.94 -6.80 -11.87
N LEU A 339 0.96 -5.94 -10.85
CA LEU A 339 2.14 -5.25 -10.36
C LEU A 339 2.44 -5.66 -8.91
N GLY A 340 3.67 -6.05 -8.65
CA GLY A 340 4.21 -6.18 -7.31
C GLY A 340 4.45 -4.82 -6.62
N PRO A 341 4.89 -4.80 -5.35
CA PRO A 341 4.99 -3.59 -4.56
C PRO A 341 5.82 -2.47 -5.19
N ALA A 342 6.98 -2.79 -5.80
CA ALA A 342 7.81 -1.79 -6.46
C ALA A 342 7.17 -1.25 -7.74
N GLY A 343 6.51 -2.11 -8.52
CA GLY A 343 5.74 -1.71 -9.69
C GLY A 343 4.56 -0.82 -9.32
N ARG A 344 3.87 -1.11 -8.22
CA ARG A 344 2.78 -0.28 -7.66
C ARG A 344 3.29 1.09 -7.19
N GLU A 345 4.44 1.16 -6.54
CA GLU A 345 5.07 2.44 -6.15
C GLU A 345 5.43 3.28 -7.37
N ALA A 346 6.07 2.67 -8.37
CA ALA A 346 6.38 3.33 -9.64
C ALA A 346 5.11 3.84 -10.33
N PHE A 347 4.06 3.01 -10.36
CA PHE A 347 2.76 3.37 -10.93
C PHE A 347 2.09 4.50 -10.15
N ALA A 348 2.03 4.42 -8.81
CA ALA A 348 1.48 5.47 -7.97
C ALA A 348 2.19 6.82 -8.18
N THR A 349 3.52 6.81 -8.33
CA THR A 349 4.30 8.02 -8.64
C THR A 349 3.92 8.59 -10.00
N LEU A 350 3.69 7.75 -11.01
CA LEU A 350 3.29 8.19 -12.35
C LEU A 350 1.87 8.77 -12.36
N VAL A 351 0.91 8.12 -11.72
CA VAL A 351 -0.50 8.55 -11.76
C VAL A 351 -0.79 9.76 -10.86
N THR A 352 0.04 10.02 -9.85
CA THR A 352 -0.05 11.25 -9.02
C THR A 352 0.69 12.43 -9.63
N SER A 353 1.36 12.25 -10.77
CA SER A 353 2.09 13.32 -11.45
C SER A 353 1.15 14.27 -12.19
N SER A 354 1.57 15.54 -12.31
CA SER A 354 0.78 16.58 -13.01
C SER A 354 0.49 16.24 -14.47
N TRP A 355 1.40 15.55 -15.17
CA TRP A 355 1.18 15.18 -16.57
C TRP A 355 0.07 14.14 -16.73
N PHE A 356 -0.08 13.21 -15.77
CA PHE A 356 -1.13 12.21 -15.80
C PHE A 356 -2.51 12.85 -15.54
N TYR A 357 -2.60 13.79 -14.62
CA TYR A 357 -3.79 14.60 -14.41
C TYR A 357 -4.19 15.40 -15.67
N VAL A 358 -3.20 15.98 -16.36
CA VAL A 358 -3.44 16.65 -17.65
C VAL A 358 -3.94 15.67 -18.71
N LEU A 359 -3.40 14.45 -18.75
CA LEU A 359 -3.88 13.40 -19.67
C LEU A 359 -5.35 13.05 -19.40
N ASP A 360 -5.76 12.96 -18.13
CA ASP A 360 -7.16 12.73 -17.74
C ASP A 360 -8.08 13.87 -18.22
N LEU A 361 -7.67 15.11 -18.03
CA LEU A 361 -8.43 16.27 -18.53
C LEU A 361 -8.49 16.32 -20.07
N ILE A 362 -7.44 15.87 -20.78
CA ILE A 362 -7.46 15.71 -22.23
C ILE A 362 -8.50 14.65 -22.64
N GLY A 363 -8.55 13.51 -21.97
CA GLY A 363 -9.56 12.47 -22.19
C GLY A 363 -10.98 12.99 -21.97
N THR A 364 -11.19 13.69 -20.86
CA THR A 364 -12.47 14.34 -20.51
C THR A 364 -12.89 15.36 -21.57
N THR A 365 -11.96 16.23 -22.01
CA THR A 365 -12.19 17.21 -23.07
C THR A 365 -12.55 16.53 -24.39
N ALA A 366 -11.82 15.48 -24.76
CA ALA A 366 -12.03 14.75 -26.01
C ALA A 366 -13.40 14.07 -26.04
N PHE A 367 -13.81 13.41 -24.98
CA PHE A 367 -15.13 12.80 -24.89
C PHE A 367 -16.25 13.84 -24.79
N GLY A 368 -16.03 14.94 -24.06
CA GLY A 368 -16.95 16.07 -24.02
C GLY A 368 -17.17 16.68 -25.41
N LEU A 369 -16.10 16.93 -26.16
CA LEU A 369 -16.15 17.46 -27.51
C LEU A 369 -16.85 16.48 -28.50
N SER A 370 -16.56 15.18 -28.40
CA SER A 370 -17.23 14.14 -29.15
C SER A 370 -18.75 14.16 -28.90
N GLY A 371 -19.16 14.27 -27.63
CA GLY A 371 -20.56 14.40 -27.25
C GLY A 371 -21.22 15.67 -27.77
N PHE A 372 -20.52 16.81 -27.67
CA PHE A 372 -21.00 18.10 -28.18
C PHE A 372 -21.19 18.09 -29.69
N ILE A 373 -20.24 17.55 -30.47
CA ILE A 373 -20.36 17.42 -31.93
C ILE A 373 -21.62 16.60 -32.29
N ARG A 374 -21.85 15.48 -31.59
CA ARG A 374 -23.05 14.65 -31.78
C ARG A 374 -24.35 15.40 -31.44
N ALA A 375 -24.31 16.29 -30.43
CA ALA A 375 -25.47 17.14 -30.09
C ALA A 375 -25.80 18.14 -31.21
N LEU A 376 -24.77 18.78 -31.81
CA LEU A 376 -24.92 19.66 -32.96
C LEU A 376 -25.52 18.93 -34.16
N GLN A 377 -25.02 17.73 -34.51
CA GLN A 377 -25.56 16.91 -35.61
C GLN A 377 -27.05 16.57 -35.42
N ARG A 378 -27.49 16.47 -34.15
CA ARG A 378 -28.88 16.19 -33.80
C ARG A 378 -29.75 17.44 -33.62
N ARG A 379 -29.16 18.63 -33.77
CA ARG A 379 -29.82 19.93 -33.60
C ARG A 379 -30.51 20.08 -32.26
N TYR A 380 -29.87 19.61 -31.17
CA TYR A 380 -30.38 19.77 -29.81
C TYR A 380 -30.20 21.22 -29.33
N ASP A 381 -31.05 21.63 -28.39
CA ASP A 381 -30.93 22.89 -27.67
C ASP A 381 -29.72 22.91 -26.74
N LEU A 382 -29.49 24.04 -26.08
CA LEU A 382 -28.34 24.21 -25.18
C LEU A 382 -28.32 23.18 -24.05
N TRP A 383 -29.50 22.81 -23.53
CA TRP A 383 -29.59 21.82 -22.44
C TRP A 383 -29.26 20.41 -22.95
N GLY A 384 -29.76 20.06 -24.11
CA GLY A 384 -29.39 18.81 -24.79
C GLY A 384 -27.90 18.75 -25.13
N CYS A 385 -27.30 19.86 -25.57
CA CYS A 385 -25.86 19.97 -25.80
C CYS A 385 -25.09 19.76 -24.48
N PHE A 386 -25.54 20.35 -23.36
CA PHE A 386 -24.92 20.16 -22.06
C PHE A 386 -24.93 18.67 -21.62
N ILE A 387 -26.08 18.01 -21.70
CA ILE A 387 -26.20 16.59 -21.30
C ILE A 387 -25.35 15.68 -22.21
N LEU A 388 -25.34 15.92 -23.53
CA LEU A 388 -24.51 15.11 -24.44
C LEU A 388 -23.00 15.38 -24.29
N THR A 389 -22.60 16.54 -23.78
CA THR A 389 -21.21 16.84 -23.45
C THR A 389 -20.83 16.20 -22.14
N LEU A 390 -21.69 16.27 -21.12
CA LEU A 390 -21.44 15.82 -19.77
C LEU A 390 -21.34 14.29 -19.64
N LEU A 391 -22.37 13.57 -20.13
CA LEU A 391 -22.46 12.12 -19.87
C LEU A 391 -21.32 11.30 -20.47
N PRO A 392 -20.85 11.50 -21.72
CA PRO A 392 -19.68 10.80 -22.21
C PRO A 392 -18.40 11.19 -21.46
N ALA A 393 -18.26 12.46 -21.05
CA ALA A 393 -17.06 12.96 -20.39
C ALA A 393 -16.83 12.39 -18.98
N VAL A 394 -17.90 12.23 -18.19
CA VAL A 394 -17.78 11.85 -16.77
C VAL A 394 -18.67 10.68 -16.34
N GLY A 395 -19.70 10.35 -17.11
CA GLY A 395 -20.71 9.37 -16.71
C GLY A 395 -20.17 7.95 -16.50
N GLY A 396 -19.22 7.52 -17.33
CA GLY A 396 -18.58 6.20 -17.16
C GLY A 396 -17.76 6.10 -15.88
N GLY A 397 -17.02 7.15 -15.54
CA GLY A 397 -16.28 7.24 -14.28
C GLY A 397 -17.21 7.29 -13.07
N ILE A 398 -18.33 8.02 -13.14
CA ILE A 398 -19.35 8.04 -12.07
C ILE A 398 -19.91 6.63 -11.85
N LEU A 399 -20.32 5.95 -12.94
CA LEU A 399 -20.87 4.59 -12.85
C LEU A 399 -19.86 3.61 -12.23
N ARG A 400 -18.60 3.66 -12.67
CA ARG A 400 -17.51 2.87 -12.09
C ARG A 400 -17.33 3.14 -10.59
N ASP A 401 -17.25 4.40 -10.19
CA ASP A 401 -17.01 4.78 -8.78
C ASP A 401 -18.18 4.36 -7.88
N LEU A 402 -19.42 4.44 -8.37
CA LEU A 402 -20.59 3.93 -7.65
C LEU A 402 -20.55 2.41 -7.45
N LEU A 403 -20.07 1.65 -8.44
CA LEU A 403 -19.96 0.19 -8.35
C LEU A 403 -18.83 -0.25 -7.43
N ILE A 404 -17.69 0.45 -7.43
CA ILE A 404 -16.56 0.15 -6.53
C ILE A 404 -16.89 0.57 -5.10
N GLY A 405 -17.54 1.71 -4.91
CA GLY A 405 -17.91 2.24 -3.58
C GLY A 405 -16.70 2.59 -2.69
N GLY A 406 -16.89 2.56 -1.37
CA GLY A 406 -15.82 2.74 -0.39
C GLY A 406 -15.13 4.11 -0.49
N MET A 407 -13.79 4.13 -0.66
CA MET A 407 -12.99 5.37 -0.78
C MET A 407 -13.31 6.21 -2.03
N ARG A 408 -14.04 5.66 -3.00
CA ARG A 408 -14.50 6.37 -4.21
C ARG A 408 -15.91 6.95 -4.07
N SER A 409 -16.46 6.97 -2.88
CA SER A 409 -17.75 7.63 -2.58
C SER A 409 -17.51 8.92 -1.78
N PRO A 410 -17.97 10.11 -2.25
CA PRO A 410 -18.70 10.34 -3.49
C PRO A 410 -17.84 10.18 -4.74
N PRO A 411 -18.44 9.96 -5.95
CA PRO A 411 -17.72 9.86 -7.21
C PRO A 411 -16.78 11.05 -7.47
N PHE A 412 -15.70 10.82 -8.24
CA PHE A 412 -14.59 11.76 -8.45
C PHE A 412 -15.02 13.17 -8.88
N VAL A 413 -16.06 13.28 -9.70
CA VAL A 413 -16.58 14.56 -10.21
C VAL A 413 -17.12 15.48 -9.11
N PHE A 414 -17.53 14.92 -7.98
CA PHE A 414 -17.95 15.68 -6.79
C PHE A 414 -16.79 16.04 -5.86
N GLN A 415 -15.64 15.39 -6.03
CA GLN A 415 -14.43 15.67 -5.25
C GLN A 415 -13.57 16.73 -5.94
N ASP A 416 -13.56 16.78 -7.27
CA ASP A 416 -12.82 17.76 -8.08
C ASP A 416 -13.73 18.43 -9.11
N GLY A 417 -14.05 19.70 -8.86
CA GLY A 417 -14.90 20.51 -9.75
C GLY A 417 -14.27 20.85 -11.11
N THR A 418 -12.98 20.56 -11.32
CA THR A 418 -12.27 20.84 -12.59
C THR A 418 -12.90 20.08 -13.74
N TYR A 419 -13.38 18.86 -13.54
CA TYR A 419 -14.05 18.07 -14.57
C TYR A 419 -15.33 18.75 -15.08
N LEU A 420 -16.14 19.27 -14.17
CA LEU A 420 -17.34 20.02 -14.54
C LEU A 420 -16.98 21.33 -15.25
N LEU A 421 -15.93 22.03 -14.80
CA LEU A 421 -15.43 23.24 -15.46
C LEU A 421 -14.99 22.94 -16.90
N VAL A 422 -14.28 21.85 -17.15
CA VAL A 422 -13.89 21.41 -18.51
C VAL A 422 -15.10 21.18 -19.38
N VAL A 423 -16.14 20.50 -18.88
CA VAL A 423 -17.40 20.30 -19.63
C VAL A 423 -18.05 21.63 -19.98
N LEU A 424 -18.13 22.58 -19.05
CA LEU A 424 -18.69 23.91 -19.30
C LEU A 424 -17.86 24.72 -20.31
N ILE A 425 -16.53 24.63 -20.27
CA ILE A 425 -15.65 25.26 -21.26
C ILE A 425 -15.89 24.67 -22.65
N VAL A 426 -15.97 23.33 -22.78
CA VAL A 426 -16.24 22.65 -24.06
C VAL A 426 -17.59 23.09 -24.60
N LEU A 427 -18.62 23.16 -23.75
CA LEU A 427 -19.97 23.61 -24.14
C LEU A 427 -19.93 25.08 -24.61
N ALA A 428 -19.32 25.97 -23.84
CA ALA A 428 -19.30 27.41 -24.18
C ALA A 428 -18.47 27.68 -25.45
N ALA A 429 -17.23 27.18 -25.50
CA ALA A 429 -16.34 27.33 -26.64
C ALA A 429 -16.93 26.68 -27.92
N GLY A 430 -17.47 25.47 -27.75
CA GLY A 430 -18.15 24.75 -28.83
C GLY A 430 -19.37 25.49 -29.36
N SER A 431 -20.21 26.06 -28.49
CA SER A 431 -21.40 26.85 -28.88
C SER A 431 -21.03 28.14 -29.62
N ILE A 432 -19.99 28.85 -29.14
CA ILE A 432 -19.46 30.04 -29.81
C ILE A 432 -18.95 29.66 -31.21
N LEU A 433 -18.13 28.60 -31.29
CA LEU A 433 -17.59 28.14 -32.57
C LEU A 433 -18.72 27.72 -33.54
N ALA A 434 -19.72 26.98 -33.04
CA ALA A 434 -20.85 26.53 -33.83
C ALA A 434 -21.67 27.71 -34.40
N SER A 435 -21.82 28.82 -33.64
CA SER A 435 -22.52 30.03 -34.12
C SER A 435 -21.77 30.77 -35.24
N LEU A 436 -20.45 30.53 -35.37
CA LEU A 436 -19.61 31.11 -36.44
C LEU A 436 -19.52 30.22 -37.68
N LEU A 437 -20.03 29.00 -37.64
CA LEU A 437 -20.00 28.03 -38.72
C LEU A 437 -21.32 28.03 -39.48
N ASN A 438 -21.27 27.70 -40.80
CA ASN A 438 -22.45 27.57 -41.64
C ASN A 438 -23.29 26.35 -41.21
N GLU A 439 -24.59 26.40 -41.45
CA GLU A 439 -25.49 25.26 -41.26
C GLU A 439 -24.98 24.03 -42.02
N GLY A 440 -24.92 22.88 -41.34
CA GLY A 440 -24.43 21.63 -41.92
C GLY A 440 -22.91 21.42 -41.79
N ALA A 441 -22.13 22.36 -41.25
CA ALA A 441 -20.69 22.17 -41.03
C ALA A 441 -20.35 20.95 -40.14
N ALA A 442 -21.22 20.64 -39.16
CA ALA A 442 -21.09 19.48 -38.28
C ALA A 442 -21.17 18.12 -39.01
N ASP A 443 -21.73 18.07 -40.21
CA ASP A 443 -21.81 16.87 -41.05
C ASP A 443 -20.66 16.75 -42.05
N SER A 444 -19.77 17.75 -42.09
CA SER A 444 -18.63 17.75 -42.99
C SER A 444 -17.60 16.65 -42.65
N ALA A 445 -16.82 16.23 -43.65
CA ALA A 445 -15.78 15.23 -43.49
C ALA A 445 -14.73 15.61 -42.41
N ASN A 446 -14.44 16.91 -42.29
CA ASN A 446 -13.50 17.40 -41.26
C ASN A 446 -14.02 17.22 -39.83
N PHE A 447 -15.32 17.45 -39.63
CA PHE A 447 -15.96 17.23 -38.34
C PHE A 447 -16.07 15.73 -38.00
N GLN A 448 -16.34 14.87 -39.00
CA GLN A 448 -16.32 13.42 -38.82
C GLN A 448 -14.91 12.90 -38.44
N LEU A 449 -13.88 13.45 -39.10
CA LEU A 449 -12.48 13.14 -38.71
C LEU A 449 -12.17 13.59 -37.28
N LEU A 450 -12.54 14.83 -36.90
CA LEU A 450 -12.36 15.37 -35.58
C LEU A 450 -13.10 14.53 -34.53
N LEU A 451 -14.34 14.16 -34.80
CA LEU A 451 -15.13 13.26 -33.94
C LEU A 451 -14.42 11.93 -33.70
N GLY A 452 -13.93 11.30 -34.78
CA GLY A 452 -13.20 10.02 -34.69
C GLY A 452 -11.87 10.14 -33.91
N LEU A 453 -11.14 11.23 -34.06
CA LEU A 453 -9.91 11.48 -33.30
C LEU A 453 -10.21 11.69 -31.82
N CYS A 454 -11.17 12.56 -31.49
CA CYS A 454 -11.57 12.80 -30.10
C CYS A 454 -12.07 11.52 -29.42
N ASP A 455 -12.90 10.74 -30.11
CA ASP A 455 -13.42 9.47 -29.64
C ASP A 455 -12.27 8.47 -29.33
N SER A 456 -11.26 8.41 -30.21
CA SER A 456 -10.10 7.50 -30.04
C SER A 456 -9.18 7.93 -28.90
N ILE A 457 -8.93 9.24 -28.74
CA ILE A 457 -8.13 9.80 -27.64
C ILE A 457 -8.83 9.53 -26.30
N GLY A 458 -10.12 9.82 -26.21
CA GLY A 458 -10.92 9.58 -25.02
C GLY A 458 -10.93 8.10 -24.63
N LEU A 459 -11.15 7.20 -25.59
CA LEU A 459 -11.15 5.75 -25.38
C LEU A 459 -9.80 5.26 -24.85
N ALA A 460 -8.68 5.68 -25.47
CA ALA A 460 -7.35 5.27 -25.09
C ALA A 460 -6.98 5.75 -23.67
N THR A 461 -7.31 6.99 -23.36
CA THR A 461 -7.03 7.59 -22.04
C THR A 461 -7.87 6.94 -20.94
N PHE A 462 -9.16 6.80 -21.16
CA PHE A 462 -10.06 6.25 -20.15
C PHE A 462 -9.93 4.73 -19.97
N THR A 463 -9.38 4.01 -20.92
CA THR A 463 -8.95 2.62 -20.74
C THR A 463 -7.90 2.52 -19.63
N ILE A 464 -6.87 3.38 -19.65
CA ILE A 464 -5.82 3.40 -18.63
C ILE A 464 -6.37 3.85 -17.27
N ILE A 465 -7.16 4.94 -17.25
CA ILE A 465 -7.73 5.50 -16.02
C ILE A 465 -8.69 4.50 -15.37
N GLY A 466 -9.52 3.81 -16.14
CA GLY A 466 -10.40 2.77 -15.60
C GLY A 466 -9.63 1.61 -14.98
N ALA A 467 -8.59 1.12 -15.66
CA ALA A 467 -7.71 0.08 -15.13
C ALA A 467 -6.94 0.54 -13.88
N GLN A 468 -6.45 1.81 -13.86
CA GLN A 468 -5.80 2.42 -12.70
C GLN A 468 -6.67 2.36 -11.46
N VAL A 469 -7.92 2.78 -11.57
CA VAL A 469 -8.83 2.83 -10.41
C VAL A 469 -9.04 1.46 -9.79
N ALA A 470 -9.14 0.40 -10.59
CA ALA A 470 -9.23 -0.97 -10.09
C ALA A 470 -7.93 -1.41 -9.38
N LEU A 471 -6.77 -1.01 -9.90
CA LEU A 471 -5.46 -1.31 -9.30
C LEU A 471 -5.27 -0.58 -7.97
N GLU A 472 -5.66 0.70 -7.88
CA GLU A 472 -5.61 1.49 -6.63
C GLU A 472 -6.58 0.98 -5.57
N ALA A 473 -7.74 0.44 -5.99
CA ALA A 473 -8.71 -0.19 -5.10
C ALA A 473 -8.31 -1.63 -4.68
N ASP A 474 -7.10 -2.08 -5.04
CA ASP A 474 -6.56 -3.42 -4.76
C ASP A 474 -7.50 -4.56 -5.20
N LEU A 475 -8.18 -4.37 -6.33
CA LEU A 475 -9.04 -5.38 -6.93
C LEU A 475 -8.23 -6.38 -7.75
N ASN A 476 -8.79 -7.58 -7.98
CA ASN A 476 -8.19 -8.58 -8.85
C ASN A 476 -7.95 -8.02 -10.27
N TRP A 477 -6.92 -8.50 -10.96
CA TRP A 477 -6.52 -8.02 -12.29
C TRP A 477 -7.66 -7.98 -13.33
N TRP A 478 -8.63 -8.87 -13.27
CA TRP A 478 -9.77 -8.88 -14.19
C TRP A 478 -10.75 -7.72 -13.93
N TRP A 479 -10.76 -7.12 -12.72
CA TRP A 479 -11.50 -5.89 -12.48
C TRP A 479 -10.91 -4.67 -13.21
N MET A 480 -9.61 -4.70 -13.51
CA MET A 480 -8.98 -3.65 -14.34
C MET A 480 -9.63 -3.62 -15.74
N VAL A 481 -9.91 -4.79 -16.30
CA VAL A 481 -10.58 -4.93 -17.61
C VAL A 481 -12.02 -4.40 -17.53
N ILE A 482 -12.77 -4.80 -16.51
CA ILE A 482 -14.17 -4.35 -16.32
C ILE A 482 -14.23 -2.84 -16.09
N CYS A 483 -13.38 -2.30 -15.22
CA CYS A 483 -13.36 -0.87 -14.92
C CYS A 483 -12.90 -0.03 -16.12
N ALA A 484 -11.98 -0.53 -16.96
CA ALA A 484 -11.61 0.11 -18.21
C ALA A 484 -12.82 0.20 -19.15
N ALA A 485 -13.51 -0.91 -19.39
CA ALA A 485 -14.71 -0.95 -20.26
C ALA A 485 -15.82 -0.04 -19.73
N LEU A 486 -16.12 -0.10 -18.42
CA LEU A 486 -17.15 0.75 -17.79
C LEU A 486 -16.80 2.25 -17.89
N THR A 487 -15.52 2.61 -17.68
CA THR A 487 -15.10 4.03 -17.76
C THR A 487 -15.25 4.56 -19.17
N CYS A 488 -14.93 3.75 -20.18
CA CYS A 488 -15.02 4.14 -21.59
C CYS A 488 -16.47 4.21 -22.11
N ALA A 489 -17.25 3.16 -21.85
CA ALA A 489 -18.56 2.96 -22.47
C ALA A 489 -19.74 3.40 -21.58
N GLY A 490 -19.54 3.42 -20.25
CA GLY A 490 -20.62 3.64 -19.28
C GLY A 490 -21.38 4.95 -19.49
N GLY A 491 -20.70 6.04 -19.81
CA GLY A 491 -21.32 7.32 -20.10
C GLY A 491 -22.21 7.28 -21.36
N GLY A 492 -21.75 6.59 -22.38
CA GLY A 492 -22.51 6.36 -23.61
C GLY A 492 -23.74 5.49 -23.40
N MET A 493 -23.60 4.39 -22.63
CA MET A 493 -24.70 3.52 -22.24
C MET A 493 -25.81 4.28 -21.48
N VAL A 494 -25.40 5.06 -20.47
CA VAL A 494 -26.35 5.89 -19.70
C VAL A 494 -27.06 6.87 -20.61
N LEU A 495 -26.34 7.51 -21.52
CA LEU A 495 -26.92 8.44 -22.49
C LEU A 495 -27.95 7.75 -23.40
N ASP A 496 -27.63 6.59 -23.97
CA ASP A 496 -28.55 5.86 -24.86
C ASP A 496 -29.81 5.43 -24.10
N VAL A 497 -29.69 4.94 -22.86
CA VAL A 497 -30.84 4.60 -22.01
C VAL A 497 -31.71 5.82 -21.71
N VAL A 498 -31.11 6.95 -21.31
CA VAL A 498 -31.85 8.20 -21.00
C VAL A 498 -32.55 8.75 -22.22
N THR A 499 -31.99 8.55 -23.42
CA THR A 499 -32.60 9.00 -24.70
C THR A 499 -33.57 7.97 -25.29
N GLY A 500 -33.90 6.90 -24.56
CA GLY A 500 -34.85 5.85 -24.98
C GLY A 500 -34.34 5.03 -26.16
N ARG A 501 -33.04 4.84 -26.29
CA ARG A 501 -32.40 4.09 -27.37
C ARG A 501 -31.77 2.82 -26.82
N GLU A 502 -31.70 1.80 -27.67
CA GLU A 502 -30.92 0.62 -27.40
C GLU A 502 -29.42 1.01 -27.38
N PRO A 503 -28.68 0.69 -26.28
CA PRO A 503 -27.26 1.02 -26.20
C PRO A 503 -26.46 0.49 -27.38
N ARG A 504 -25.63 1.34 -27.99
CA ARG A 504 -24.80 1.00 -29.15
C ARG A 504 -23.87 -0.17 -28.89
N THR A 505 -23.49 -0.36 -27.64
CA THR A 505 -22.77 -1.52 -27.11
C THR A 505 -23.36 -2.86 -27.59
N PHE A 506 -24.68 -2.93 -27.85
CA PHE A 506 -25.34 -4.17 -28.25
C PHE A 506 -25.42 -4.36 -29.76
N GLN A 507 -25.19 -3.33 -30.57
CA GLN A 507 -25.42 -3.38 -32.01
C GLN A 507 -24.36 -2.72 -32.88
N GLY A 508 -23.21 -2.36 -32.31
CA GLY A 508 -22.36 -1.40 -32.96
C GLY A 508 -20.99 -1.86 -33.43
N GLU A 509 -20.13 -0.89 -33.48
CA GLU A 509 -18.73 -1.01 -33.73
C GLU A 509 -18.05 -1.58 -32.47
N PRO A 510 -16.95 -2.34 -32.60
CA PRO A 510 -16.20 -2.82 -31.45
C PRO A 510 -15.59 -1.63 -30.68
N TYR A 511 -16.17 -1.31 -29.55
CA TYR A 511 -15.79 -0.18 -28.69
C TYR A 511 -15.25 -0.70 -27.34
N GLU A 512 -16.08 -1.45 -26.64
CA GLU A 512 -15.74 -2.10 -25.37
C GLU A 512 -14.66 -3.17 -25.57
N GLU A 513 -14.70 -3.89 -26.67
CA GLU A 513 -13.68 -4.90 -27.02
C GLU A 513 -12.31 -4.26 -27.17
N ILE A 514 -12.21 -3.04 -27.73
CA ILE A 514 -10.96 -2.30 -27.84
C ILE A 514 -10.46 -1.88 -26.45
N ALA A 515 -11.34 -1.40 -25.57
CA ALA A 515 -10.97 -1.09 -24.20
C ALA A 515 -10.49 -2.34 -23.44
N VAL A 516 -11.16 -3.48 -23.62
CA VAL A 516 -10.74 -4.78 -23.08
C VAL A 516 -9.35 -5.17 -23.58
N ILE A 517 -9.10 -5.08 -24.90
CA ILE A 517 -7.79 -5.37 -25.50
C ILE A 517 -6.73 -4.44 -24.90
N GLY A 518 -7.01 -3.14 -24.79
CA GLY A 518 -6.09 -2.18 -24.19
C GLY A 518 -5.76 -2.49 -22.75
N ALA A 519 -6.76 -2.85 -21.93
CA ALA A 519 -6.56 -3.25 -20.55
C ALA A 519 -5.74 -4.54 -20.43
N VAL A 520 -5.97 -5.53 -21.29
CA VAL A 520 -5.18 -6.77 -21.33
C VAL A 520 -3.72 -6.49 -21.72
N VAL A 521 -3.49 -5.62 -22.72
CA VAL A 521 -2.14 -5.16 -23.10
C VAL A 521 -1.45 -4.45 -21.94
N LEU A 522 -2.17 -3.58 -21.21
CA LEU A 522 -1.66 -2.89 -20.03
C LEU A 522 -1.26 -3.89 -18.93
N ILE A 523 -2.13 -4.86 -18.64
CA ILE A 523 -1.89 -5.92 -17.65
C ILE A 523 -0.65 -6.74 -18.04
N GLY A 524 -0.57 -7.18 -19.29
CA GLY A 524 0.60 -7.93 -19.80
C GLY A 524 1.89 -7.11 -19.71
N GLY A 525 1.82 -5.82 -20.05
CA GLY A 525 2.93 -4.87 -19.90
C GLY A 525 3.35 -4.70 -18.44
N PHE A 526 2.42 -4.63 -17.51
CA PHE A 526 2.69 -4.56 -16.07
C PHE A 526 3.35 -5.84 -15.55
N MET A 527 2.88 -7.01 -15.97
CA MET A 527 3.51 -8.30 -15.62
C MET A 527 4.95 -8.41 -16.14
N ILE A 528 5.24 -7.79 -17.30
CA ILE A 528 6.62 -7.71 -17.83
C ILE A 528 7.42 -6.68 -17.02
N ALA A 529 6.85 -5.51 -16.75
CA ALA A 529 7.51 -4.43 -16.01
C ALA A 529 7.90 -4.86 -14.59
N ASP A 530 7.09 -5.71 -13.93
CA ASP A 530 7.36 -6.23 -12.60
C ASP A 530 8.64 -7.10 -12.50
N ARG A 531 9.17 -7.57 -13.62
CA ARG A 531 10.46 -8.28 -13.68
C ARG A 531 11.68 -7.36 -13.61
N PHE A 532 11.49 -6.04 -13.79
CA PHE A 532 12.55 -5.04 -13.77
C PHE A 532 12.50 -4.28 -12.43
N GLU A 533 13.42 -4.59 -11.53
CA GLU A 533 13.38 -4.24 -10.09
C GLU A 533 13.40 -2.75 -9.71
N THR A 534 13.61 -1.79 -10.63
CA THR A 534 13.90 -0.41 -10.20
C THR A 534 13.40 0.72 -11.10
N LEU A 535 12.61 0.47 -12.15
CA LEU A 535 12.39 1.49 -13.17
C LEU A 535 10.93 1.88 -13.34
N GLN A 536 10.64 3.18 -13.21
CA GLN A 536 9.37 3.79 -13.64
C GLN A 536 9.14 3.60 -15.16
N TRP A 537 10.19 3.51 -15.95
CA TRP A 537 10.13 3.40 -17.40
C TRP A 537 9.38 2.19 -17.95
N PRO A 538 9.53 0.96 -17.44
CA PRO A 538 8.74 -0.18 -17.92
C PRO A 538 7.23 -0.03 -17.65
N VAL A 539 6.86 0.56 -16.52
CA VAL A 539 5.46 0.85 -16.18
C VAL A 539 4.90 1.92 -17.11
N LEU A 540 5.63 3.01 -17.33
CA LEU A 540 5.28 4.06 -18.29
C LEU A 540 5.18 3.50 -19.71
N ALA A 541 6.13 2.66 -20.12
CA ALA A 541 6.10 2.02 -21.44
C ALA A 541 4.85 1.14 -21.62
N ALA A 542 4.44 0.37 -20.61
CA ALA A 542 3.21 -0.42 -20.65
C ALA A 542 1.97 0.47 -20.84
N MET A 543 1.90 1.62 -20.14
CA MET A 543 0.82 2.59 -20.28
C MET A 543 0.80 3.19 -21.71
N VAL A 544 1.95 3.59 -22.23
CA VAL A 544 2.08 4.15 -23.59
C VAL A 544 1.69 3.12 -24.65
N VAL A 545 2.18 1.87 -24.54
CA VAL A 545 1.85 0.79 -25.47
C VAL A 545 0.35 0.50 -25.46
N SER A 546 -0.27 0.44 -24.28
CA SER A 546 -1.73 0.26 -24.17
C SER A 546 -2.47 1.43 -24.84
N TRP A 547 -2.10 2.67 -24.53
CA TRP A 547 -2.71 3.87 -25.13
C TRP A 547 -2.64 3.86 -26.65
N VAL A 548 -1.45 3.61 -27.21
CA VAL A 548 -1.19 3.52 -28.65
C VAL A 548 -2.02 2.40 -29.29
N THR A 549 -2.06 1.22 -28.65
CA THR A 549 -2.86 0.07 -29.13
C THR A 549 -4.34 0.42 -29.23
N VAL A 550 -4.93 1.01 -28.19
CA VAL A 550 -6.34 1.41 -28.16
C VAL A 550 -6.62 2.48 -29.22
N PHE A 551 -5.79 3.53 -29.28
CA PHE A 551 -5.95 4.61 -30.23
C PHE A 551 -5.95 4.12 -31.69
N PHE A 552 -4.94 3.35 -32.08
CA PHE A 552 -4.83 2.86 -33.47
C PHE A 552 -5.87 1.79 -33.78
N SER A 553 -6.21 0.93 -32.83
CA SER A 553 -7.32 -0.04 -33.02
C SER A 553 -8.63 0.67 -33.28
N ARG A 554 -8.93 1.76 -32.54
CA ARG A 554 -10.14 2.55 -32.76
C ARG A 554 -10.12 3.25 -34.11
N GLN A 555 -9.00 3.84 -34.53
CA GLN A 555 -8.85 4.44 -35.86
C GLN A 555 -9.04 3.42 -36.97
N LEU A 556 -8.54 2.19 -36.81
CA LEU A 556 -8.72 1.09 -37.77
C LEU A 556 -10.21 0.72 -37.91
N VAL A 557 -10.91 0.60 -36.79
CA VAL A 557 -12.35 0.28 -36.77
C VAL A 557 -13.15 1.37 -37.51
N ILE A 558 -12.86 2.64 -37.19
CA ILE A 558 -13.53 3.77 -37.85
C ILE A 558 -13.25 3.78 -39.34
N ARG A 559 -11.98 3.61 -39.76
CA ARG A 559 -11.55 3.66 -41.15
C ARG A 559 -12.14 2.53 -42.00
N HIS A 560 -12.27 1.33 -41.46
CA HIS A 560 -12.73 0.14 -42.17
C HIS A 560 -14.17 -0.23 -41.87
N ASN A 561 -14.88 0.58 -41.06
CA ASN A 561 -16.29 0.35 -40.67
C ASN A 561 -16.51 -1.09 -40.13
N LEU A 562 -15.56 -1.55 -39.24
CA LEU A 562 -15.60 -2.89 -38.66
C LEU A 562 -16.78 -2.97 -37.68
N ARG A 563 -17.41 -4.15 -37.62
CA ARG A 563 -18.50 -4.41 -36.68
C ARG A 563 -18.13 -5.49 -35.69
N SER A 564 -18.69 -5.38 -34.49
CA SER A 564 -18.55 -6.38 -33.44
C SER A 564 -19.06 -7.74 -33.90
N TRP A 565 -18.38 -8.79 -33.47
CA TRP A 565 -18.78 -10.16 -33.78
C TRP A 565 -20.16 -10.48 -33.20
N ARG A 566 -21.00 -11.14 -34.00
CA ARG A 566 -22.35 -11.56 -33.58
C ARG A 566 -22.42 -13.08 -33.56
N PRO A 567 -22.74 -13.71 -32.39
CA PRO A 567 -22.91 -15.15 -32.33
C PRO A 567 -24.11 -15.61 -33.20
N GLY A 568 -23.86 -16.51 -34.12
CA GLY A 568 -24.93 -17.17 -34.92
C GLY A 568 -25.45 -16.37 -36.14
N LEU A 569 -24.72 -15.33 -36.57
CA LEU A 569 -25.00 -14.61 -37.83
C LEU A 569 -23.81 -14.67 -38.77
#